data_68b7931159a771e6f340857687c02b82
#
_entry.id   68b7931159a771e6f340857687c02b82
#
_cell.length_a   1.000
_cell.length_b   1.000
_cell.length_c   1.000
_cell.angle_alpha   90.00
_cell.angle_beta   90.00
_cell.angle_gamma   90.00
#
_symmetry.space_group_name_H-M   'P 1'
#
loop_
_entity.id
_entity.type
_entity.pdbx_description
1 polymer ?
#
loop_
_entity_poly.entity_id
_entity_poly.type
_entity_poly.pdbx_seq_one_letter_code
_entity_poly.pdbx_strand_id
1 'polypeptide(L)'
;MKTIIKTNYFSRVFLYGLIFSLCIFPLSAKARQTSSKKDLCIVIDPGHGGIQSGTQRGTVEEKTLNLKIAQYLKEALEKYKGVTVSLTRDGDYDVSLTDRTQYSVDKNADLMVSIHNNATGDCAAYDSGCTVLAAKDGYKQELADEEQKLACNILNELSALGIENQGILLRDSEANEKYENGELADYYAIIRGGVLKDIPTVLVEHAFVDDDSDFENYLSSDAKLKVLAEADAKGIARYYQLTTEDGKKAESPLENYKEKIVHIVDGNSKHNKISYKTYYPSSKKETEENSSNTDTATTKAEKQEQTTEKSAPEAKTDVGLESESQEKSSEESSNTSENTSSKSVTKP
;
A
#
# COMPACT_ATOMS: atom_id res chain seq x y z
N MET A 1 85.63 31.87 -48.47
CA MET A 1 85.41 32.20 -47.08
C MET A 1 83.91 32.28 -46.85
N LYS A 2 83.30 31.23 -46.28
CA LYS A 2 81.86 31.16 -46.07
C LYS A 2 81.61 31.05 -44.58
N THR A 3 80.98 32.09 -44.01
CA THR A 3 80.59 32.17 -42.61
C THR A 3 79.31 31.39 -42.38
N ILE A 4 79.38 30.44 -41.50
CA ILE A 4 78.20 29.61 -41.11
C ILE A 4 77.54 30.26 -39.93
N ILE A 5 76.26 30.69 -40.09
CA ILE A 5 75.42 31.19 -39.03
C ILE A 5 74.68 30.00 -38.45
N LYS A 6 74.87 29.71 -37.14
CA LYS A 6 74.14 28.75 -36.40
C LYS A 6 72.84 29.39 -35.88
N THR A 7 71.72 28.94 -36.36
CA THR A 7 70.39 29.28 -35.81
C THR A 7 69.99 28.26 -34.78
N ASN A 8 69.82 28.73 -33.55
CA ASN A 8 69.30 27.94 -32.46
C ASN A 8 67.77 27.84 -32.59
N TYR A 9 67.26 26.63 -32.76
CA TYR A 9 65.85 26.36 -32.67
C TYR A 9 65.48 26.18 -31.23
N PHE A 10 64.77 27.15 -30.60
CA PHE A 10 64.06 27.00 -29.37
C PHE A 10 62.75 26.21 -29.62
N SER A 11 62.77 24.97 -29.23
CA SER A 11 61.57 24.13 -29.23
C SER A 11 60.62 24.65 -28.17
N ARG A 12 59.54 25.28 -28.61
CA ARG A 12 58.36 25.58 -27.71
C ARG A 12 57.52 24.33 -27.59
N VAL A 13 57.68 23.62 -26.50
CA VAL A 13 56.74 22.57 -26.09
C VAL A 13 55.50 23.26 -25.56
N PHE A 14 54.43 23.26 -26.38
CA PHE A 14 53.10 23.63 -25.90
C PHE A 14 52.53 22.46 -25.07
N LEU A 15 52.57 22.63 -23.75
CA LEU A 15 51.91 21.76 -22.82
C LEU A 15 50.41 22.03 -22.88
N TYR A 16 49.66 21.23 -23.67
CA TYR A 16 48.22 21.23 -23.60
C TYR A 16 47.80 20.54 -22.29
N GLY A 17 47.55 21.37 -21.26
CA GLY A 17 46.87 20.95 -20.07
C GLY A 17 45.42 20.58 -20.39
N LEU A 18 45.17 19.30 -20.53
CA LEU A 18 43.81 18.77 -20.61
C LEU A 18 43.17 18.96 -19.25
N ILE A 19 42.46 20.08 -19.04
CA ILE A 19 41.61 20.27 -17.89
C ILE A 19 40.40 19.36 -18.13
N PHE A 20 40.46 18.13 -17.61
CA PHE A 20 39.30 17.29 -17.44
C PHE A 20 38.43 17.94 -16.34
N SER A 21 37.54 18.82 -16.78
CA SER A 21 36.47 19.31 -15.90
C SER A 21 35.58 18.11 -15.58
N LEU A 22 35.87 17.46 -14.44
CA LEU A 22 34.93 16.52 -13.83
C LEU A 22 33.69 17.36 -13.47
N CYS A 23 32.71 17.38 -14.37
CA CYS A 23 31.33 17.74 -13.98
C CYS A 23 30.86 16.70 -13.01
N ILE A 24 31.20 16.87 -11.75
CA ILE A 24 30.50 16.24 -10.64
C ILE A 24 29.10 16.87 -10.69
N PHE A 25 28.19 16.24 -11.45
CA PHE A 25 26.78 16.47 -11.21
C PHE A 25 26.54 15.98 -9.77
N PRO A 26 26.16 16.86 -8.87
CA PRO A 26 25.63 16.36 -7.63
C PRO A 26 24.39 15.55 -8.03
N LEU A 27 24.44 14.23 -7.84
CA LEU A 27 23.26 13.44 -7.73
C LEU A 27 22.52 14.06 -6.53
N SER A 28 21.68 15.05 -6.81
CA SER A 28 20.71 15.51 -5.85
C SER A 28 19.76 14.35 -5.70
N ALA A 29 20.09 13.42 -4.78
CA ALA A 29 19.06 12.80 -4.02
C ALA A 29 18.22 13.99 -3.54
N LYS A 30 17.05 14.18 -4.12
CA LYS A 30 16.01 15.02 -3.55
C LYS A 30 15.67 14.34 -2.22
N ALA A 31 16.50 14.58 -1.20
CA ALA A 31 16.00 14.49 0.14
C ALA A 31 14.72 15.32 0.08
N ARG A 32 13.57 14.66 0.27
CA ARG A 32 12.28 15.34 0.42
C ARG A 32 12.57 16.39 1.49
N GLN A 33 12.93 17.59 0.99
CA GLN A 33 13.16 18.72 1.84
C GLN A 33 11.82 18.85 2.54
N THR A 34 11.77 18.57 3.83
CA THR A 34 10.63 18.88 4.68
C THR A 34 10.49 20.40 4.58
N SER A 35 9.89 20.84 3.47
CA SER A 35 9.35 22.19 3.43
C SER A 35 8.48 22.24 4.68
N SER A 36 8.51 23.30 5.41
CA SER A 36 7.71 23.49 6.61
C SER A 36 6.23 23.45 6.23
N LYS A 37 5.76 22.27 5.85
CA LYS A 37 4.34 22.01 5.69
C LYS A 37 3.83 22.08 7.13
N LYS A 38 2.99 23.04 7.37
CA LYS A 38 2.50 23.35 8.70
C LYS A 38 1.73 22.14 9.28
N ASP A 39 1.06 21.39 8.42
CA ASP A 39 0.16 20.30 8.78
C ASP A 39 0.45 19.05 7.95
N LEU A 40 0.43 17.89 8.59
CA LEU A 40 0.46 16.58 7.94
C LEU A 40 -0.91 16.33 7.28
N CYS A 41 -0.93 16.14 5.96
CA CYS A 41 -2.15 15.87 5.23
C CYS A 41 -2.32 14.36 5.01
N ILE A 42 -3.36 13.78 5.59
CA ILE A 42 -3.68 12.37 5.47
C ILE A 42 -4.97 12.23 4.66
N VAL A 43 -4.94 11.38 3.63
CA VAL A 43 -6.14 10.92 2.94
C VAL A 43 -6.45 9.51 3.42
N ILE A 44 -7.66 9.33 3.94
CA ILE A 44 -8.19 8.01 4.27
C ILE A 44 -9.11 7.60 3.13
N ASP A 45 -8.94 6.37 2.67
CA ASP A 45 -9.70 5.79 1.57
C ASP A 45 -10.55 4.63 2.08
N PRO A 46 -11.85 4.84 2.35
CA PRO A 46 -12.74 3.73 2.67
C PRO A 46 -12.90 2.84 1.44
N GLY A 47 -12.39 1.60 1.46
CA GLY A 47 -12.48 0.67 0.35
C GLY A 47 -13.91 0.39 -0.08
N HIS A 48 -14.08 -0.04 -1.35
CA HIS A 48 -15.39 -0.29 -1.96
C HIS A 48 -16.33 0.93 -1.96
N GLY A 49 -17.65 0.73 -2.12
CA GLY A 49 -18.67 1.78 -2.13
C GLY A 49 -19.63 1.62 -3.31
N GLY A 50 -20.83 2.20 -3.21
CA GLY A 50 -21.85 2.12 -4.24
C GLY A 50 -22.23 0.67 -4.57
N ILE A 51 -22.05 0.27 -5.83
CA ILE A 51 -22.35 -1.10 -6.28
C ILE A 51 -21.30 -2.13 -5.80
N GLN A 52 -20.12 -1.70 -5.40
CA GLN A 52 -19.06 -2.57 -4.90
C GLN A 52 -19.26 -2.78 -3.40
N SER A 53 -19.87 -3.90 -3.02
CA SER A 53 -20.15 -4.22 -1.61
C SER A 53 -18.89 -4.60 -0.81
N GLY A 54 -17.86 -5.11 -1.49
CA GLY A 54 -16.82 -5.92 -0.84
C GLY A 54 -17.39 -7.23 -0.31
N THR A 55 -16.70 -7.82 0.63
CA THR A 55 -17.12 -9.05 1.31
C THR A 55 -18.45 -8.86 2.03
N GLN A 56 -19.29 -9.90 2.00
CA GLN A 56 -20.63 -9.85 2.60
C GLN A 56 -20.82 -10.94 3.65
N ARG A 57 -21.43 -10.55 4.79
CA ARG A 57 -21.89 -11.45 5.82
C ARG A 57 -23.36 -11.14 6.15
N GLY A 58 -24.29 -11.92 5.58
CA GLY A 58 -25.71 -11.64 5.69
C GLY A 58 -26.08 -10.29 5.09
N THR A 59 -26.51 -9.35 5.91
CA THR A 59 -26.82 -7.96 5.50
C THR A 59 -25.67 -6.98 5.74
N VAL A 60 -24.58 -7.45 6.30
CA VAL A 60 -23.39 -6.61 6.53
C VAL A 60 -22.52 -6.62 5.27
N GLU A 61 -22.15 -5.45 4.80
CA GLU A 61 -21.30 -5.25 3.65
C GLU A 61 -19.99 -4.58 4.08
N GLU A 62 -18.87 -5.07 3.60
CA GLU A 62 -17.54 -4.55 3.91
C GLU A 62 -17.43 -3.04 3.65
N LYS A 63 -18.00 -2.53 2.54
CA LYS A 63 -18.01 -1.09 2.24
C LYS A 63 -18.57 -0.23 3.37
N THR A 64 -19.53 -0.77 4.14
CA THR A 64 -20.14 -0.07 5.27
C THR A 64 -19.23 -0.08 6.49
N LEU A 65 -18.55 -1.21 6.74
CA LEU A 65 -17.57 -1.33 7.82
C LEU A 65 -16.38 -0.40 7.54
N ASN A 66 -15.86 -0.44 6.32
CA ASN A 66 -14.74 0.42 5.87
C ASN A 66 -15.06 1.90 6.04
N LEU A 67 -16.26 2.35 5.66
CA LEU A 67 -16.66 3.74 5.81
C LEU A 67 -16.71 4.17 7.28
N LYS A 68 -17.27 3.32 8.16
CA LYS A 68 -17.34 3.61 9.60
C LYS A 68 -15.96 3.67 10.24
N ILE A 69 -15.09 2.68 9.96
CA ILE A 69 -13.71 2.68 10.48
C ILE A 69 -12.99 3.94 10.01
N ALA A 70 -13.10 4.29 8.73
CA ALA A 70 -12.47 5.49 8.17
C ALA A 70 -12.97 6.79 8.82
N GLN A 71 -14.26 6.90 9.14
CA GLN A 71 -14.82 8.05 9.84
C GLN A 71 -14.27 8.14 11.27
N TYR A 72 -14.21 7.03 12.01
CA TYR A 72 -13.62 7.00 13.35
C TYR A 72 -12.10 7.27 13.33
N LEU A 73 -11.39 6.78 12.30
CA LEU A 73 -9.97 7.06 12.13
C LEU A 73 -9.72 8.56 11.89
N LYS A 74 -10.55 9.19 11.05
CA LYS A 74 -10.51 10.64 10.87
C LYS A 74 -10.70 11.36 12.21
N GLU A 75 -11.76 11.03 12.98
CA GLU A 75 -12.00 11.61 14.29
C GLU A 75 -10.84 11.41 15.27
N ALA A 76 -10.17 10.26 15.22
CA ALA A 76 -9.04 9.95 16.09
C ALA A 76 -7.79 10.74 15.70
N LEU A 77 -7.48 10.86 14.41
CA LEU A 77 -6.32 11.59 13.90
C LEU A 77 -6.44 13.11 14.07
N GLU A 78 -7.65 13.66 13.93
CA GLU A 78 -7.90 15.10 14.12
C GLU A 78 -7.71 15.56 15.58
N LYS A 79 -7.49 14.66 16.53
CA LYS A 79 -7.06 15.01 17.91
C LYS A 79 -5.58 15.36 18.01
N TYR A 80 -4.80 15.15 16.97
CA TYR A 80 -3.38 15.48 16.93
C TYR A 80 -3.14 16.84 16.27
N LYS A 81 -2.17 17.60 16.82
CA LYS A 81 -1.78 18.91 16.29
C LYS A 81 -1.17 18.79 14.90
N GLY A 82 -1.53 19.73 14.04
CA GLY A 82 -0.93 19.84 12.72
C GLY A 82 -1.28 18.64 11.80
N VAL A 83 -2.45 18.05 11.98
CA VAL A 83 -2.97 16.99 11.12
C VAL A 83 -4.24 17.46 10.45
N THR A 84 -4.32 17.28 9.15
CA THR A 84 -5.54 17.47 8.35
C THR A 84 -5.94 16.17 7.70
N VAL A 85 -7.21 15.80 7.78
CA VAL A 85 -7.70 14.52 7.27
C VAL A 85 -8.84 14.71 6.28
N SER A 86 -8.73 14.04 5.13
CA SER A 86 -9.79 13.99 4.11
C SER A 86 -10.14 12.53 3.80
N LEU A 87 -11.39 12.29 3.42
CA LEU A 87 -11.87 10.98 2.97
C LEU A 87 -12.04 10.97 1.46
N THR A 88 -11.71 9.88 0.76
CA THR A 88 -11.99 9.72 -0.68
C THR A 88 -13.48 9.59 -0.94
N ARG A 89 -14.23 9.03 0.01
CA ARG A 89 -15.70 9.02 0.07
C ARG A 89 -16.17 9.18 1.51
N ASP A 90 -17.24 9.93 1.70
CA ASP A 90 -17.89 10.18 2.99
C ASP A 90 -19.31 9.59 3.08
N GLY A 91 -19.71 8.88 2.02
CA GLY A 91 -20.99 8.20 1.86
C GLY A 91 -20.86 6.89 1.08
N ASP A 92 -22.01 6.27 0.77
CA ASP A 92 -22.09 5.05 -0.03
C ASP A 92 -22.25 5.39 -1.51
N TYR A 93 -21.12 5.58 -2.20
CA TYR A 93 -21.04 5.82 -3.64
C TYR A 93 -19.73 5.27 -4.20
N ASP A 94 -19.71 4.98 -5.49
CA ASP A 94 -18.55 4.47 -6.20
C ASP A 94 -17.48 5.55 -6.35
N VAL A 95 -16.23 5.15 -6.13
CA VAL A 95 -15.04 5.95 -6.46
C VAL A 95 -14.05 5.02 -7.15
N SER A 96 -13.63 5.35 -8.37
CA SER A 96 -12.67 4.53 -9.09
C SER A 96 -11.29 4.52 -8.39
N LEU A 97 -10.50 3.45 -8.57
CA LEU A 97 -9.16 3.34 -7.98
C LEU A 97 -8.25 4.50 -8.41
N THR A 98 -8.40 4.94 -9.67
CA THR A 98 -7.66 6.09 -10.20
C THR A 98 -8.07 7.38 -9.49
N ASP A 99 -9.37 7.59 -9.28
CA ASP A 99 -9.87 8.81 -8.62
C ASP A 99 -9.46 8.86 -7.15
N ARG A 100 -9.42 7.71 -6.45
CA ARG A 100 -8.93 7.61 -5.06
C ARG A 100 -7.49 8.12 -4.94
N THR A 101 -6.60 7.62 -5.80
CA THR A 101 -5.20 8.06 -5.79
C THR A 101 -5.03 9.48 -6.33
N GLN A 102 -5.84 9.91 -7.30
CA GLN A 102 -5.83 11.29 -7.80
C GLN A 102 -6.30 12.26 -6.72
N TYR A 103 -7.34 11.90 -5.95
CA TYR A 103 -7.78 12.71 -4.81
C TYR A 103 -6.65 12.98 -3.81
N SER A 104 -5.80 11.98 -3.55
CA SER A 104 -4.62 12.16 -2.68
C SER A 104 -3.62 13.16 -3.26
N VAL A 105 -3.41 13.16 -4.58
CA VAL A 105 -2.59 14.18 -5.27
C VAL A 105 -3.19 15.56 -5.11
N ASP A 106 -4.51 15.70 -5.38
CA ASP A 106 -5.21 16.99 -5.33
C ASP A 106 -5.22 17.60 -3.91
N LYS A 107 -5.20 16.73 -2.90
CA LYS A 107 -5.07 17.14 -1.49
C LYS A 107 -3.63 17.41 -1.06
N ASN A 108 -2.63 17.15 -1.91
CA ASN A 108 -1.22 17.16 -1.54
C ASN A 108 -0.95 16.27 -0.32
N ALA A 109 -1.49 15.07 -0.33
CA ALA A 109 -1.38 14.13 0.77
C ALA A 109 0.07 13.75 1.05
N ASP A 110 0.41 13.67 2.33
CA ASP A 110 1.68 13.12 2.80
C ASP A 110 1.55 11.62 3.04
N LEU A 111 0.32 11.13 3.20
CA LEU A 111 -0.03 9.74 3.41
C LEU A 111 -1.43 9.45 2.87
N MET A 112 -1.58 8.28 2.25
CA MET A 112 -2.87 7.66 1.96
C MET A 112 -3.01 6.36 2.76
N VAL A 113 -4.15 6.17 3.43
CA VAL A 113 -4.48 4.93 4.17
C VAL A 113 -5.77 4.38 3.63
N SER A 114 -5.72 3.24 2.94
CA SER A 114 -6.91 2.54 2.47
C SER A 114 -7.40 1.57 3.55
N ILE A 115 -8.69 1.58 3.82
CA ILE A 115 -9.35 0.86 4.90
C ILE A 115 -10.19 -0.26 4.32
N HIS A 116 -9.87 -1.48 4.70
CA HIS A 116 -10.48 -2.71 4.24
C HIS A 116 -10.69 -3.72 5.38
N ASN A 117 -11.45 -4.76 5.08
CA ASN A 117 -11.60 -5.95 5.89
C ASN A 117 -11.55 -7.17 4.96
N ASN A 118 -10.83 -8.18 5.38
CA ASN A 118 -10.46 -9.32 4.57
C ASN A 118 -11.61 -10.33 4.34
N ALA A 119 -11.38 -11.30 3.46
CA ALA A 119 -12.24 -12.43 3.19
C ALA A 119 -11.45 -13.73 3.12
N THR A 120 -12.07 -14.84 3.56
CA THR A 120 -11.50 -16.18 3.42
C THR A 120 -11.46 -16.56 1.94
N GLY A 121 -10.33 -17.11 1.50
CA GLY A 121 -10.17 -17.56 0.11
C GLY A 121 -9.63 -16.52 -0.87
N ASP A 122 -9.52 -15.25 -0.50
CA ASP A 122 -8.90 -14.20 -1.31
C ASP A 122 -7.38 -14.28 -1.26
N CYS A 123 -6.80 -15.33 -1.87
CA CYS A 123 -5.35 -15.56 -1.94
C CYS A 123 -4.58 -15.32 -0.62
N ALA A 124 -5.29 -15.23 0.49
CA ALA A 124 -4.73 -15.09 1.80
C ALA A 124 -3.95 -16.36 2.17
N ALA A 125 -2.75 -16.16 2.68
CA ALA A 125 -1.98 -17.25 3.28
C ALA A 125 -2.56 -17.66 4.65
N TYR A 126 -3.70 -17.08 5.05
CA TYR A 126 -4.33 -17.17 6.37
C TYR A 126 -5.83 -16.88 6.25
N ASP A 127 -6.61 -17.34 7.22
CA ASP A 127 -8.08 -17.26 7.22
C ASP A 127 -8.62 -16.37 8.36
N SER A 128 -7.75 -15.73 9.13
CA SER A 128 -8.09 -14.82 10.25
C SER A 128 -6.96 -13.83 10.52
N GLY A 129 -7.22 -12.79 11.30
CA GLY A 129 -6.26 -11.81 11.75
C GLY A 129 -6.13 -10.58 10.84
N CYS A 130 -5.14 -9.73 11.15
CA CYS A 130 -4.90 -8.50 10.40
C CYS A 130 -3.62 -8.56 9.56
N THR A 131 -3.61 -7.83 8.45
CA THR A 131 -2.42 -7.59 7.63
C THR A 131 -2.42 -6.15 7.13
N VAL A 132 -1.25 -5.62 6.81
CA VAL A 132 -1.14 -4.34 6.12
C VAL A 132 -0.38 -4.53 4.83
N LEU A 133 -0.96 -4.09 3.74
CA LEU A 133 -0.37 -4.12 2.43
C LEU A 133 0.45 -2.86 2.21
N ALA A 134 1.64 -3.02 1.64
CA ALA A 134 2.57 -1.94 1.35
C ALA A 134 3.29 -2.20 0.02
N ALA A 135 3.97 -1.20 -0.50
CA ALA A 135 4.81 -1.34 -1.68
C ALA A 135 5.96 -2.32 -1.42
N LYS A 136 6.26 -3.11 -2.43
CA LYS A 136 7.37 -4.05 -2.40
C LYS A 136 8.71 -3.34 -2.63
N ASP A 137 9.78 -3.99 -2.16
CA ASP A 137 11.14 -3.48 -2.35
C ASP A 137 11.52 -3.41 -3.83
N GLY A 138 12.47 -2.53 -4.17
CA GLY A 138 13.08 -2.37 -5.48
C GLY A 138 12.75 -1.02 -6.13
N TYR A 139 11.58 -0.86 -6.73
CA TYR A 139 11.17 0.42 -7.31
C TYR A 139 10.78 1.41 -6.21
N LYS A 140 11.41 2.61 -6.24
CA LYS A 140 11.22 3.64 -5.20
C LYS A 140 11.41 3.11 -3.78
N GLN A 141 12.56 2.51 -3.52
CA GLN A 141 12.89 1.82 -2.27
C GLN A 141 12.63 2.67 -1.02
N GLU A 142 12.93 3.98 -1.05
CA GLU A 142 12.69 4.87 0.09
C GLU A 142 11.21 4.97 0.46
N LEU A 143 10.32 4.98 -0.55
CA LEU A 143 8.88 4.97 -0.37
C LEU A 143 8.40 3.63 0.22
N ALA A 144 8.88 2.52 -0.33
CA ALA A 144 8.57 1.19 0.17
C ALA A 144 9.00 1.01 1.64
N ASP A 145 10.20 1.49 1.99
CA ASP A 145 10.70 1.46 3.37
C ASP A 145 9.83 2.32 4.32
N GLU A 146 9.35 3.48 3.85
CA GLU A 146 8.42 4.33 4.60
C GLU A 146 7.11 3.60 4.86
N GLU A 147 6.49 3.05 3.82
CA GLU A 147 5.22 2.33 3.90
C GLU A 147 5.30 1.10 4.81
N GLN A 148 6.34 0.29 4.66
CA GLN A 148 6.54 -0.91 5.46
C GLN A 148 6.82 -0.58 6.94
N LYS A 149 7.54 0.50 7.25
CA LYS A 149 7.72 0.98 8.63
C LYS A 149 6.41 1.46 9.24
N LEU A 150 5.61 2.19 8.46
CA LEU A 150 4.28 2.61 8.89
C LEU A 150 3.37 1.41 9.15
N ALA A 151 3.34 0.45 8.22
CA ALA A 151 2.59 -0.79 8.33
C ALA A 151 2.95 -1.55 9.62
N CYS A 152 4.23 -1.66 9.94
CA CYS A 152 4.71 -2.27 11.18
C CYS A 152 4.16 -1.58 12.44
N ASN A 153 4.09 -0.25 12.45
CA ASN A 153 3.53 0.50 13.58
C ASN A 153 2.02 0.30 13.73
N ILE A 154 1.28 0.23 12.62
CA ILE A 154 -0.16 -0.05 12.62
C ILE A 154 -0.43 -1.48 13.10
N LEU A 155 0.25 -2.48 12.52
CA LEU A 155 0.10 -3.89 12.91
C LEU A 155 0.38 -4.13 14.39
N ASN A 156 1.36 -3.45 14.95
CA ASN A 156 1.68 -3.55 16.37
C ASN A 156 0.51 -3.08 17.26
N GLU A 157 -0.17 -1.99 16.89
CA GLU A 157 -1.33 -1.50 17.64
C GLU A 157 -2.56 -2.41 17.47
N LEU A 158 -2.80 -2.93 16.26
CA LEU A 158 -3.88 -3.90 16.02
C LEU A 158 -3.62 -5.20 16.80
N SER A 159 -2.38 -5.70 16.81
CA SER A 159 -2.01 -6.89 17.61
C SER A 159 -2.20 -6.68 19.09
N ALA A 160 -2.01 -5.48 19.60
CA ALA A 160 -2.25 -5.16 21.02
C ALA A 160 -3.73 -5.30 21.42
N LEU A 161 -4.64 -5.33 20.45
CA LEU A 161 -6.07 -5.63 20.65
C LEU A 161 -6.37 -7.13 20.73
N GLY A 162 -5.36 -7.98 20.48
CA GLY A 162 -5.51 -9.43 20.43
C GLY A 162 -5.77 -9.99 19.04
N ILE A 163 -5.74 -9.15 17.98
CA ILE A 163 -5.85 -9.61 16.59
C ILE A 163 -4.54 -10.29 16.19
N GLU A 164 -4.64 -11.45 15.55
CA GLU A 164 -3.47 -12.16 15.06
C GLU A 164 -2.76 -11.35 13.95
N ASN A 165 -1.47 -11.07 14.15
CA ASN A 165 -0.66 -10.34 13.18
C ASN A 165 -0.17 -11.28 12.06
N GLN A 166 -0.71 -11.13 10.87
CA GLN A 166 -0.33 -11.89 9.70
C GLN A 166 0.88 -11.29 8.95
N GLY A 167 1.33 -10.11 9.36
CA GLY A 167 2.51 -9.43 8.80
C GLY A 167 2.18 -8.41 7.72
N ILE A 168 3.24 -7.90 7.11
CA ILE A 168 3.13 -6.99 5.97
C ILE A 168 3.03 -7.83 4.70
N LEU A 169 2.01 -7.58 3.89
CA LEU A 169 1.77 -8.27 2.64
C LEU A 169 2.32 -7.46 1.47
N LEU A 170 3.23 -8.06 0.72
CA LEU A 170 3.74 -7.58 -0.56
C LEU A 170 3.26 -8.54 -1.65
N ARG A 171 2.83 -8.03 -2.82
CA ARG A 171 2.34 -8.89 -3.90
C ARG A 171 2.77 -8.37 -5.25
N ASP A 172 3.34 -9.26 -6.07
CA ASP A 172 3.72 -8.97 -7.45
C ASP A 172 2.50 -8.97 -8.37
N SER A 173 2.50 -8.11 -9.40
CA SER A 173 1.48 -8.09 -10.43
C SER A 173 1.43 -9.43 -11.18
N GLU A 174 0.27 -10.07 -11.18
CA GLU A 174 0.00 -11.30 -11.92
C GLU A 174 -0.26 -11.04 -13.41
N ALA A 175 -0.67 -9.81 -13.74
CA ALA A 175 -0.84 -9.35 -15.12
C ALA A 175 0.48 -8.99 -15.81
N ASN A 176 1.64 -9.23 -15.13
CA ASN A 176 2.97 -8.86 -15.62
C ASN A 176 3.12 -7.35 -15.91
N GLU A 177 2.36 -6.52 -15.20
CA GLU A 177 2.57 -5.07 -15.23
C GLU A 177 3.92 -4.74 -14.62
N LYS A 178 4.58 -3.71 -15.17
CA LYS A 178 5.94 -3.35 -14.77
C LYS A 178 6.05 -1.86 -14.50
N TYR A 179 6.92 -1.53 -13.56
CA TYR A 179 7.42 -0.18 -13.38
C TYR A 179 8.45 0.21 -14.46
N GLU A 180 8.79 1.49 -14.53
CA GLU A 180 9.72 2.04 -15.54
C GLU A 180 11.12 1.39 -15.47
N ASN A 181 11.54 0.91 -14.31
CA ASN A 181 12.81 0.20 -14.12
C ASN A 181 12.78 -1.26 -14.60
N GLY A 182 11.61 -1.74 -15.07
CA GLY A 182 11.41 -3.10 -15.59
C GLY A 182 11.04 -4.15 -14.54
N GLU A 183 10.99 -3.79 -13.25
CA GLU A 183 10.49 -4.67 -12.20
C GLU A 183 8.98 -4.84 -12.28
N LEU A 184 8.47 -5.99 -11.77
CA LEU A 184 7.04 -6.20 -11.65
C LEU A 184 6.43 -5.13 -10.76
N ALA A 185 5.30 -4.58 -11.16
CA ALA A 185 4.57 -3.61 -10.36
C ALA A 185 3.87 -4.27 -9.18
N ASP A 186 3.43 -3.47 -8.21
CA ASP A 186 2.58 -3.96 -7.13
C ASP A 186 1.22 -4.41 -7.69
N TYR A 187 0.70 -5.53 -7.16
CA TYR A 187 -0.59 -6.10 -7.60
C TYR A 187 -1.75 -5.15 -7.32
N TYR A 188 -1.84 -4.65 -6.10
CA TYR A 188 -2.96 -3.80 -5.70
C TYR A 188 -2.86 -2.42 -6.34
N ALA A 189 -3.89 -2.07 -7.12
CA ALA A 189 -3.90 -0.82 -7.90
C ALA A 189 -3.81 0.42 -7.01
N ILE A 190 -4.32 0.37 -5.78
CA ILE A 190 -4.24 1.49 -4.83
C ILE A 190 -2.80 1.71 -4.36
N ILE A 191 -2.06 0.65 -4.04
CA ILE A 191 -0.63 0.70 -3.68
C ILE A 191 0.18 1.18 -4.87
N ARG A 192 0.02 0.52 -6.03
CA ARG A 192 0.70 0.89 -7.28
C ARG A 192 0.44 2.35 -7.66
N GLY A 193 -0.81 2.81 -7.49
CA GLY A 193 -1.19 4.21 -7.76
C GLY A 193 -0.49 5.20 -6.86
N GLY A 194 -0.34 4.90 -5.58
CA GLY A 194 0.44 5.69 -4.62
C GLY A 194 1.92 5.75 -4.99
N VAL A 195 2.51 4.58 -5.27
CA VAL A 195 3.92 4.47 -5.72
C VAL A 195 4.17 5.32 -6.95
N LEU A 196 3.31 5.25 -7.97
CA LEU A 196 3.47 6.03 -9.21
C LEU A 196 3.36 7.54 -8.97
N LYS A 197 2.64 7.97 -7.95
CA LYS A 197 2.41 9.38 -7.59
C LYS A 197 3.31 9.91 -6.47
N ASP A 198 4.29 9.13 -6.01
CA ASP A 198 5.17 9.48 -4.87
C ASP A 198 4.39 9.79 -3.58
N ILE A 199 3.29 9.11 -3.34
CA ILE A 199 2.47 9.24 -2.12
C ILE A 199 2.58 7.93 -1.34
N PRO A 200 3.17 7.93 -0.13
CA PRO A 200 3.13 6.77 0.74
C PRO A 200 1.71 6.26 0.92
N THR A 201 1.48 4.99 0.60
CA THR A 201 0.13 4.40 0.60
C THR A 201 0.17 3.03 1.24
N VAL A 202 -0.64 2.83 2.27
CA VAL A 202 -0.84 1.52 2.90
C VAL A 202 -2.31 1.13 2.81
N LEU A 203 -2.59 -0.17 2.72
CA LEU A 203 -3.93 -0.72 2.81
C LEU A 203 -4.01 -1.63 4.03
N VAL A 204 -4.94 -1.35 4.93
CA VAL A 204 -5.12 -2.08 6.19
C VAL A 204 -6.29 -3.03 6.05
N GLU A 205 -6.02 -4.32 6.19
CA GLU A 205 -7.01 -5.39 6.33
C GLU A 205 -7.12 -5.73 7.81
N HIS A 206 -8.19 -5.28 8.46
CA HIS A 206 -8.29 -5.35 9.93
C HIS A 206 -8.63 -6.73 10.45
N ALA A 207 -9.60 -7.41 9.82
CA ALA A 207 -10.14 -8.69 10.25
C ALA A 207 -10.97 -9.31 9.12
N PHE A 208 -11.31 -10.58 9.23
CA PHE A 208 -12.10 -11.28 8.21
C PHE A 208 -13.59 -11.10 8.45
N VAL A 209 -14.31 -10.59 7.44
CA VAL A 209 -15.75 -10.34 7.53
C VAL A 209 -16.54 -11.66 7.64
N ASP A 210 -16.09 -12.68 6.93
CA ASP A 210 -16.73 -14.00 6.82
C ASP A 210 -16.21 -15.04 7.80
N ASP A 211 -15.17 -14.75 8.60
CA ASP A 211 -14.78 -15.55 9.75
C ASP A 211 -15.62 -15.19 10.99
N ASP A 212 -16.18 -16.20 11.67
CA ASP A 212 -17.06 -16.00 12.83
C ASP A 212 -16.34 -15.33 14.00
N SER A 213 -15.10 -15.74 14.26
CA SER A 213 -14.33 -15.24 15.41
C SER A 213 -13.89 -13.79 15.18
N ASP A 214 -13.34 -13.49 14.02
CA ASP A 214 -12.89 -12.14 13.66
C ASP A 214 -14.07 -11.17 13.64
N PHE A 215 -15.17 -11.56 12.98
CA PHE A 215 -16.37 -10.72 12.93
C PHE A 215 -16.92 -10.42 14.33
N GLU A 216 -17.17 -11.47 15.13
CA GLU A 216 -17.76 -11.28 16.45
C GLU A 216 -16.82 -10.53 17.41
N ASN A 217 -15.53 -10.73 17.33
CA ASN A 217 -14.59 -10.07 18.22
C ASN A 217 -14.27 -8.63 17.81
N TYR A 218 -14.24 -8.31 16.50
CA TYR A 218 -13.67 -7.05 16.04
C TYR A 218 -14.60 -6.20 15.16
N LEU A 219 -15.61 -6.78 14.45
CA LEU A 219 -16.39 -6.07 13.44
C LEU A 219 -17.85 -5.87 13.78
N SER A 220 -18.41 -6.61 14.74
CA SER A 220 -19.85 -6.74 14.97
C SER A 220 -20.54 -5.53 15.62
N SER A 221 -19.82 -4.45 15.95
CA SER A 221 -20.41 -3.23 16.53
C SER A 221 -19.59 -1.98 16.29
N ASP A 222 -20.25 -0.82 16.28
CA ASP A 222 -19.59 0.48 16.12
C ASP A 222 -18.50 0.72 17.17
N ALA A 223 -18.68 0.24 18.40
CA ALA A 223 -17.68 0.35 19.45
C ALA A 223 -16.39 -0.41 19.09
N LYS A 224 -16.50 -1.59 18.47
CA LYS A 224 -15.36 -2.39 18.02
C LYS A 224 -14.67 -1.74 16.83
N LEU A 225 -15.44 -1.25 15.85
CA LEU A 225 -14.88 -0.51 14.68
C LEU A 225 -14.12 0.74 15.14
N LYS A 226 -14.63 1.43 16.15
CA LYS A 226 -13.93 2.58 16.72
C LYS A 226 -12.60 2.22 17.39
N VAL A 227 -12.55 1.07 18.07
CA VAL A 227 -11.31 0.57 18.70
C VAL A 227 -10.25 0.25 17.65
N LEU A 228 -10.63 -0.35 16.51
CA LEU A 228 -9.73 -0.57 15.35
C LEU A 228 -9.18 0.76 14.84
N ALA A 229 -10.06 1.70 14.57
CA ALA A 229 -9.66 3.03 14.08
C ALA A 229 -8.74 3.79 15.05
N GLU A 230 -8.95 3.66 16.35
CA GLU A 230 -8.07 4.24 17.36
C GLU A 230 -6.70 3.55 17.41
N ALA A 231 -6.63 2.26 17.11
CA ALA A 231 -5.36 1.54 16.96
C ALA A 231 -4.58 2.01 15.73
N ASP A 232 -5.25 2.13 14.59
CA ASP A 232 -4.63 2.71 13.39
C ASP A 232 -4.09 4.11 13.65
N ALA A 233 -4.91 4.97 14.27
CA ALA A 233 -4.50 6.35 14.61
C ALA A 233 -3.27 6.39 15.51
N LYS A 234 -3.16 5.47 16.48
CA LYS A 234 -1.97 5.35 17.35
C LYS A 234 -0.74 4.91 16.56
N GLY A 235 -0.87 3.92 15.68
CA GLY A 235 0.21 3.44 14.82
C GLY A 235 0.74 4.55 13.92
N ILE A 236 -0.15 5.30 13.26
CA ILE A 236 0.16 6.46 12.43
C ILE A 236 0.82 7.57 13.27
N ALA A 237 0.22 7.91 14.42
CA ALA A 237 0.74 8.95 15.30
C ALA A 237 2.13 8.61 15.85
N ARG A 238 2.37 7.34 16.18
CA ARG A 238 3.69 6.84 16.60
C ARG A 238 4.71 7.01 15.48
N TYR A 239 4.37 6.62 14.26
CA TYR A 239 5.27 6.72 13.11
C TYR A 239 5.66 8.17 12.82
N TYR A 240 4.69 9.09 12.77
CA TYR A 240 4.90 10.50 12.48
C TYR A 240 5.26 11.34 13.71
N GLN A 241 5.40 10.76 14.90
CA GLN A 241 5.72 11.43 16.16
C GLN A 241 4.76 12.59 16.47
N LEU A 242 3.47 12.35 16.31
CA LEU A 242 2.43 13.34 16.49
C LEU A 242 2.26 13.70 17.97
N THR A 243 1.68 14.86 18.22
CA THR A 243 1.40 15.37 19.59
C THR A 243 -0.09 15.74 19.64
N THR A 244 -0.78 15.27 20.67
CA THR A 244 -2.19 15.61 20.90
C THR A 244 -2.38 17.08 21.29
N GLU A 245 -3.62 17.58 21.21
CA GLU A 245 -3.93 18.98 21.57
C GLU A 245 -3.60 19.33 23.01
N ASP A 246 -3.66 18.38 23.95
CA ASP A 246 -3.23 18.53 25.36
C ASP A 246 -1.71 18.42 25.55
N GLY A 247 -0.94 18.22 24.49
CA GLY A 247 0.52 18.20 24.49
C GLY A 247 1.14 16.82 24.76
N LYS A 248 0.35 15.75 24.83
CA LYS A 248 0.88 14.39 24.99
C LYS A 248 1.47 13.94 23.65
N LYS A 249 2.75 13.56 23.64
CA LYS A 249 3.41 12.97 22.47
C LYS A 249 2.96 11.52 22.29
N ALA A 250 2.85 11.11 21.04
CA ALA A 250 2.77 9.70 20.68
C ALA A 250 4.03 8.97 21.18
N GLU A 251 3.89 7.68 21.41
CA GLU A 251 5.03 6.82 21.71
C GLU A 251 6.06 6.87 20.57
N SER A 252 7.32 6.58 20.89
CA SER A 252 8.37 6.53 19.87
C SER A 252 8.07 5.44 18.84
N PRO A 253 8.46 5.62 17.56
CA PRO A 253 8.36 4.59 16.56
C PRO A 253 9.01 3.30 17.04
N LEU A 254 8.53 2.18 16.57
CA LEU A 254 9.11 0.88 16.89
C LEU A 254 10.55 0.81 16.37
N GLU A 255 11.47 0.50 17.28
CA GLU A 255 12.88 0.37 16.99
C GLU A 255 13.34 -1.06 17.19
N ASN A 256 14.16 -1.56 16.27
CA ASN A 256 14.66 -2.95 16.29
C ASN A 256 13.52 -4.00 16.32
N TYR A 257 12.34 -3.62 15.86
CA TYR A 257 11.20 -4.51 15.77
C TYR A 257 11.34 -5.37 14.51
N LYS A 258 11.09 -6.67 14.69
CA LYS A 258 11.19 -7.66 13.61
C LYS A 258 9.78 -8.00 13.14
N GLU A 259 9.40 -7.51 11.96
CA GLU A 259 8.10 -7.78 11.37
C GLU A 259 8.17 -8.91 10.35
N LYS A 260 7.09 -9.68 10.27
CA LYS A 260 6.87 -10.72 9.26
C LYS A 260 6.50 -10.06 7.93
N ILE A 261 7.22 -10.44 6.89
CA ILE A 261 6.92 -10.05 5.50
C ILE A 261 6.43 -11.27 4.75
N VAL A 262 5.26 -11.18 4.17
CA VAL A 262 4.66 -12.19 3.29
C VAL A 262 4.67 -11.65 1.87
N HIS A 263 5.49 -12.20 1.00
CA HIS A 263 5.60 -11.79 -0.39
C HIS A 263 4.97 -12.83 -1.31
N ILE A 264 3.85 -12.48 -1.94
CA ILE A 264 3.16 -13.29 -2.95
C ILE A 264 3.75 -12.95 -4.32
N VAL A 265 4.43 -13.92 -4.94
CA VAL A 265 5.21 -13.70 -6.16
C VAL A 265 4.49 -14.10 -7.45
N ASP A 266 3.47 -14.96 -7.38
CA ASP A 266 2.79 -15.53 -8.56
C ASP A 266 1.30 -15.82 -8.33
N GLY A 267 0.69 -15.21 -7.33
CA GLY A 267 -0.72 -15.46 -6.96
C GLY A 267 -0.98 -16.83 -6.32
N ASN A 268 0.04 -17.67 -6.21
CA ASN A 268 -0.09 -18.98 -5.59
C ASN A 268 0.40 -18.94 -4.14
N SER A 269 -0.52 -19.07 -3.20
CA SER A 269 -0.20 -19.03 -1.76
C SER A 269 0.84 -20.08 -1.33
N LYS A 270 1.00 -21.17 -2.08
CA LYS A 270 2.03 -22.20 -1.81
C LYS A 270 3.45 -21.74 -2.17
N HIS A 271 3.58 -20.68 -2.95
CA HIS A 271 4.87 -20.12 -3.37
C HIS A 271 5.20 -18.81 -2.65
N ASN A 272 4.45 -18.46 -1.61
CA ASN A 272 4.73 -17.25 -0.84
C ASN A 272 6.11 -17.32 -0.21
N LYS A 273 6.85 -16.20 -0.31
CA LYS A 273 8.12 -16.03 0.39
C LYS A 273 7.83 -15.38 1.73
N ILE A 274 8.15 -16.06 2.81
CA ILE A 274 8.08 -15.52 4.16
C ILE A 274 9.48 -15.10 4.57
N SER A 275 9.64 -13.87 4.96
CA SER A 275 10.87 -13.30 5.50
C SER A 275 10.55 -12.43 6.71
N TYR A 276 11.60 -11.90 7.34
CA TYR A 276 11.45 -10.99 8.46
C TYR A 276 12.37 -9.80 8.23
N LYS A 277 11.83 -8.61 8.35
CA LYS A 277 12.58 -7.36 8.21
C LYS A 277 12.67 -6.67 9.58
N THR A 278 13.87 -6.25 9.96
CA THR A 278 14.08 -5.47 11.19
C THR A 278 14.17 -4.01 10.81
N TYR A 279 13.36 -3.18 11.44
CA TYR A 279 13.35 -1.74 11.20
C TYR A 279 14.19 -1.05 12.25
N TYR A 280 15.23 -0.34 11.79
CA TYR A 280 16.14 0.42 12.64
C TYR A 280 15.78 1.91 12.65
N PRO A 281 16.16 2.63 13.73
CA PRO A 281 16.02 4.10 13.75
C PRO A 281 16.78 4.74 12.60
N SER A 282 16.25 5.82 12.06
CA SER A 282 16.82 6.56 10.91
C SER A 282 18.25 7.10 11.13
N SER A 283 18.80 7.00 12.33
CA SER A 283 20.13 7.51 12.71
C SER A 283 21.29 6.51 12.56
N LYS A 284 21.01 5.23 12.19
CA LYS A 284 22.06 4.23 11.93
C LYS A 284 22.04 3.86 10.46
N LYS A 285 23.03 4.36 9.71
CA LYS A 285 23.36 3.78 8.38
C LYS A 285 23.76 2.33 8.61
N GLU A 286 23.06 1.41 8.00
CA GLU A 286 23.36 -0.01 7.98
C GLU A 286 24.72 -0.24 7.34
N THR A 287 25.63 -0.83 8.09
CA THR A 287 26.67 -1.67 7.51
C THR A 287 26.01 -3.01 7.25
N GLU A 288 25.79 -3.32 5.97
CA GLU A 288 25.22 -4.59 5.52
C GLU A 288 26.05 -5.77 6.05
N GLU A 289 25.52 -6.48 7.02
CA GLU A 289 25.87 -7.90 7.22
C GLU A 289 24.86 -8.75 6.44
N ASN A 290 25.28 -9.13 5.27
CA ASN A 290 24.60 -10.06 4.38
C ASN A 290 24.65 -11.46 5.02
N SER A 291 23.65 -11.82 5.81
CA SER A 291 23.43 -13.17 6.30
C SER A 291 22.24 -13.78 5.56
N SER A 292 22.53 -14.34 4.41
CA SER A 292 21.62 -15.24 3.71
C SER A 292 21.53 -16.56 4.47
N ASN A 293 20.50 -16.70 5.30
CA ASN A 293 20.06 -18.02 5.76
C ASN A 293 18.78 -18.41 5.02
N THR A 294 18.95 -19.11 3.93
CA THR A 294 17.92 -19.90 3.28
C THR A 294 17.73 -21.18 4.09
N ASP A 295 16.84 -21.20 5.03
CA ASP A 295 16.35 -22.43 5.63
C ASP A 295 15.30 -23.06 4.72
N THR A 296 15.78 -23.96 3.88
CA THR A 296 14.93 -24.87 3.11
C THR A 296 14.48 -25.98 4.07
N ALA A 297 13.32 -25.82 4.65
CA ALA A 297 12.68 -26.88 5.43
C ALA A 297 12.16 -27.95 4.47
N THR A 298 12.98 -28.98 4.24
CA THR A 298 12.55 -30.20 3.56
C THR A 298 11.86 -31.09 4.59
N THR A 299 10.55 -31.09 4.61
CA THR A 299 9.79 -32.07 5.40
C THR A 299 9.68 -33.36 4.60
N LYS A 300 10.35 -34.41 5.08
CA LYS A 300 10.14 -35.79 4.64
C LYS A 300 8.76 -36.23 5.12
N ALA A 301 7.84 -36.46 4.18
CA ALA A 301 6.63 -37.20 4.45
C ALA A 301 6.89 -38.69 4.25
N GLU A 302 6.76 -39.45 5.30
CA GLU A 302 6.66 -40.93 5.26
C GLU A 302 5.25 -41.32 4.78
N LYS A 303 5.27 -42.27 3.88
CA LYS A 303 4.19 -42.94 3.19
C LYS A 303 3.43 -43.84 4.16
N GLN A 304 2.10 -43.63 4.29
CA GLN A 304 1.19 -44.77 4.57
C GLN A 304 -0.03 -44.66 3.64
N GLU A 305 -0.10 -45.70 2.81
CA GLU A 305 -1.22 -46.05 1.95
C GLU A 305 -2.37 -46.59 2.79
N GLN A 306 -3.59 -46.05 2.63
CA GLN A 306 -4.79 -46.90 2.71
C GLN A 306 -5.94 -46.28 1.90
N THR A 307 -6.33 -47.07 0.93
CA THR A 307 -7.47 -46.95 0.03
C THR A 307 -8.81 -47.02 0.76
N THR A 308 -9.76 -46.18 0.39
CA THR A 308 -11.17 -46.57 0.09
C THR A 308 -11.91 -45.48 -0.65
N GLU A 309 -12.52 -45.90 -1.75
CA GLU A 309 -13.49 -45.16 -2.58
C GLU A 309 -14.77 -44.83 -1.83
N LYS A 310 -15.36 -43.64 -2.10
CA LYS A 310 -16.77 -43.50 -2.53
C LYS A 310 -17.18 -42.07 -2.86
N SER A 311 -17.49 -41.93 -4.15
CA SER A 311 -18.58 -41.16 -4.78
C SER A 311 -19.02 -39.79 -4.22
N ALA A 312 -18.98 -38.83 -5.18
CA ALA A 312 -19.54 -37.49 -5.20
C ALA A 312 -21.07 -37.46 -5.01
N PRO A 313 -21.68 -36.29 -4.75
CA PRO A 313 -22.08 -35.50 -5.91
C PRO A 313 -21.78 -33.98 -5.82
N GLU A 314 -21.69 -33.42 -7.02
CA GLU A 314 -21.56 -32.01 -7.37
C GLU A 314 -22.66 -31.14 -6.80
N ALA A 315 -22.28 -29.98 -6.28
CA ALA A 315 -23.14 -28.81 -6.33
C ALA A 315 -22.27 -27.62 -6.74
N LYS A 316 -22.48 -27.19 -7.98
CA LYS A 316 -21.96 -25.93 -8.52
C LYS A 316 -22.68 -24.79 -7.86
N THR A 317 -21.95 -23.91 -7.18
CA THR A 317 -22.33 -22.50 -7.05
C THR A 317 -21.15 -21.66 -7.49
N ASP A 318 -21.36 -21.10 -8.65
CA ASP A 318 -20.54 -20.11 -9.32
C ASP A 318 -20.64 -18.81 -8.52
N VAL A 319 -19.60 -18.44 -7.81
CA VAL A 319 -19.45 -17.09 -7.23
C VAL A 319 -18.27 -16.47 -7.96
N GLY A 320 -18.64 -15.52 -8.83
CA GLY A 320 -17.71 -14.86 -9.74
C GLY A 320 -16.56 -14.17 -9.03
N LEU A 321 -15.35 -14.61 -9.36
CA LEU A 321 -14.15 -13.82 -9.20
C LEU A 321 -14.23 -12.64 -10.18
N GLU A 322 -14.43 -11.45 -9.70
CA GLU A 322 -14.12 -10.23 -10.45
C GLU A 322 -12.61 -9.99 -10.44
N SER A 323 -11.94 -10.56 -11.44
CA SER A 323 -10.66 -10.06 -11.88
C SER A 323 -10.88 -8.69 -12.53
N GLU A 324 -10.38 -7.62 -11.93
CA GLU A 324 -10.30 -6.30 -12.55
C GLU A 324 -9.39 -6.35 -13.78
N SER A 325 -10.00 -6.62 -14.95
CA SER A 325 -9.34 -6.49 -16.24
C SER A 325 -10.02 -5.39 -17.06
N GLN A 326 -9.25 -4.32 -17.26
CA GLN A 326 -9.26 -3.42 -18.42
C GLN A 326 -10.58 -2.79 -18.84
N GLU A 327 -10.77 -1.53 -18.50
CA GLU A 327 -11.50 -0.58 -19.35
C GLU A 327 -10.70 -0.31 -20.64
N LYS A 328 -11.18 -0.87 -21.74
CA LYS A 328 -10.88 -0.40 -23.08
C LYS A 328 -11.86 0.71 -23.42
N SER A 329 -11.37 1.92 -23.56
CA SER A 329 -12.03 3.03 -24.21
C SER A 329 -12.47 2.64 -25.63
N SER A 330 -13.76 2.71 -25.92
CA SER A 330 -14.30 2.83 -27.27
C SER A 330 -15.13 4.09 -27.35
N GLU A 331 -14.53 5.14 -27.90
CA GLU A 331 -15.24 6.20 -28.60
C GLU A 331 -15.93 5.60 -29.83
N GLU A 332 -17.24 5.78 -29.94
CA GLU A 332 -17.91 5.93 -31.22
C GLU A 332 -19.18 6.76 -31.14
N SER A 333 -19.04 7.88 -31.74
CA SER A 333 -19.90 8.82 -32.46
C SER A 333 -21.41 8.57 -32.54
N SER A 334 -22.12 9.66 -32.14
CA SER A 334 -23.22 10.37 -32.82
C SER A 334 -24.15 9.64 -33.76
N ASN A 335 -25.46 9.75 -33.60
CA ASN A 335 -26.29 10.61 -34.46
C ASN A 335 -27.78 10.65 -34.02
N THR A 336 -28.24 11.87 -33.90
CA THR A 336 -29.55 12.45 -34.18
C THR A 336 -30.71 11.54 -34.55
N SER A 337 -31.85 11.73 -33.87
CA SER A 337 -33.06 12.23 -34.56
C SER A 337 -34.17 12.61 -33.55
N GLU A 338 -34.65 13.81 -33.72
CA GLU A 338 -35.90 14.38 -33.19
C GLU A 338 -37.09 13.46 -33.45
N ASN A 339 -38.05 13.37 -32.54
CA ASN A 339 -39.39 13.80 -32.90
C ASN A 339 -40.32 14.01 -31.69
N THR A 340 -41.00 15.10 -31.77
CA THR A 340 -42.13 15.67 -31.08
C THR A 340 -43.27 14.70 -30.76
N SER A 341 -43.94 14.85 -29.60
CA SER A 341 -45.34 15.27 -29.50
C SER A 341 -45.96 15.12 -28.11
N SER A 342 -46.20 16.19 -27.48
CA SER A 342 -47.35 16.73 -26.75
C SER A 342 -48.46 15.83 -26.21
N LYS A 343 -48.92 16.26 -25.00
CA LYS A 343 -50.26 16.34 -24.36
C LYS A 343 -50.39 15.51 -23.12
N SER A 344 -50.46 16.10 -21.98
CA SER A 344 -51.48 16.92 -21.30
C SER A 344 -52.36 16.13 -20.31
N VAL A 345 -52.37 16.61 -19.03
CA VAL A 345 -53.54 16.73 -18.15
C VAL A 345 -54.03 15.45 -17.47
N THR A 346 -54.20 15.30 -16.20
CA THR A 346 -54.72 16.04 -15.07
C THR A 346 -54.59 15.21 -13.79
N LYS A 347 -54.48 15.91 -12.64
CA LYS A 347 -54.73 15.45 -11.28
C LYS A 347 -56.21 15.07 -11.06
N PRO A 348 -56.58 14.42 -9.97
CA PRO A 348 -56.41 14.93 -8.60
C PRO A 348 -55.44 14.10 -7.76
#